data_bbc8da972eaaffd0b1fc43b9d10d8c50
#
_entry.id   bbc8da972eaaffd0b1fc43b9d10d8c50
#
_cell.length_a   1.000
_cell.length_b   1.000
_cell.length_c   1.000
_cell.angle_alpha   90.00
_cell.angle_beta   90.00
_cell.angle_gamma   90.00
#
_symmetry.space_group_name_H-M   'P 1'
#
loop_
_entity.id
_entity.type
_entity.pdbx_description
1 polymer ?
#
loop_
_entity_poly.entity_id
_entity_poly.type
_entity_poly.pdbx_seq_one_letter_code
_entity_poly.pdbx_strand_id
1 'polypeptide(L)'
;NQAKIGADILTWCNTPGYIDYICPQIYFSPDHPKLPSTTAFASWKNIVGCDKVKLYFGLAAYKAGSETDDFGTWKNHDDILKTQVEQGRHLGCDGFMFFSFEDFKKPRASLELQNVKAILN
;
A
#
# COMPACT_ATOMS: atom_id res chain seq x y z
N ASN A 1 0.65 -24.12 -6.21
CA ASN A 1 -0.45 -23.41 -6.84
C ASN A 1 -0.97 -22.29 -5.95
N GLN A 2 -1.79 -21.42 -6.51
CA GLN A 2 -2.25 -20.24 -5.79
C GLN A 2 -3.11 -20.58 -4.57
N ALA A 3 -3.91 -21.62 -4.65
CA ALA A 3 -4.78 -22.00 -3.53
C ALA A 3 -3.95 -22.47 -2.32
N LYS A 4 -2.89 -23.25 -2.57
CA LYS A 4 -2.01 -23.69 -1.51
C LYS A 4 -1.23 -22.52 -0.89
N ILE A 5 -0.71 -21.62 -1.73
CA ILE A 5 0.01 -20.45 -1.25
C ILE A 5 -0.92 -19.56 -0.42
N GLY A 6 -2.17 -19.38 -0.87
CA GLY A 6 -3.15 -18.59 -0.13
C GLY A 6 -3.48 -19.19 1.23
N ALA A 7 -3.61 -20.51 1.31
CA ALA A 7 -3.87 -21.21 2.58
C ALA A 7 -2.70 -21.05 3.55
N ASP A 8 -1.47 -21.16 3.07
CA ASP A 8 -0.28 -20.98 3.89
C ASP A 8 -0.18 -19.54 4.41
N ILE A 9 -0.45 -18.55 3.56
CA ILE A 9 -0.44 -17.14 3.96
C ILE A 9 -1.49 -16.89 5.05
N LEU A 10 -2.69 -17.42 4.90
CA LEU A 10 -3.72 -17.30 5.93
C LEU A 10 -3.25 -17.88 7.26
N THR A 11 -2.63 -19.04 7.24
CA THR A 11 -2.11 -19.68 8.45
C THR A 11 -1.06 -18.80 9.11
N TRP A 12 -0.08 -18.31 8.33
CA TRP A 12 1.00 -17.49 8.86
C TRP A 12 0.49 -16.18 9.43
N CYS A 13 -0.49 -15.55 8.79
CA CYS A 13 -1.02 -14.25 9.21
C CYS A 13 -1.94 -14.36 10.42
N ASN A 14 -2.42 -15.56 10.77
CA ASN A 14 -3.42 -15.71 11.83
C ASN A 14 -2.96 -16.59 12.98
N THR A 15 -1.74 -17.16 12.90
CA THR A 15 -1.21 -18.02 13.95
C THR A 15 0.01 -17.35 14.59
N PRO A 16 -0.06 -16.96 15.86
CA PRO A 16 1.09 -16.33 16.54
C PRO A 16 2.33 -17.23 16.50
N GLY A 17 3.48 -16.61 16.28
CA GLY A 17 4.76 -17.32 16.27
C GLY A 17 5.28 -17.70 14.89
N TYR A 18 4.44 -17.60 13.84
CA TYR A 18 4.91 -17.86 12.47
C TYR A 18 5.57 -16.66 11.84
N ILE A 19 4.92 -15.49 11.92
CA ILE A 19 5.51 -14.24 11.44
C ILE A 19 5.16 -13.12 12.42
N ASP A 20 6.00 -12.08 12.46
CA ASP A 20 5.78 -10.92 13.32
C ASP A 20 5.02 -9.82 12.56
N TYR A 21 5.28 -9.66 11.26
CA TYR A 21 4.62 -8.67 10.44
C TYR A 21 4.55 -9.14 8.99
N ILE A 22 3.67 -8.50 8.22
CA ILE A 22 3.59 -8.70 6.77
C ILE A 22 3.46 -7.32 6.12
N CYS A 23 4.10 -7.15 4.96
CA CYS A 23 4.07 -5.91 4.19
C CYS A 23 3.72 -6.19 2.73
N PRO A 24 2.43 -6.36 2.41
CA PRO A 24 2.04 -6.52 1.01
C PRO A 24 2.33 -5.25 0.22
N GLN A 25 2.80 -5.43 -1.01
CA GLN A 25 3.17 -4.35 -1.90
C GLN A 25 1.95 -3.92 -2.70
N ILE A 26 1.33 -2.81 -2.28
CA ILE A 26 0.13 -2.28 -2.92
C ILE A 26 0.56 -1.17 -3.88
N TYR A 27 1.10 -1.57 -5.03
CA TYR A 27 1.70 -0.64 -5.98
C TYR A 27 0.73 -0.18 -7.06
N PHE A 28 -0.56 -0.23 -6.76
CA PHE A 28 -1.62 0.16 -7.69
C PHE A 28 -2.29 1.43 -7.20
N SER A 29 -2.71 2.30 -8.14
CA SER A 29 -3.45 3.50 -7.76
C SER A 29 -4.88 3.15 -7.34
N PRO A 30 -5.59 4.04 -6.62
CA PRO A 30 -7.00 3.82 -6.30
C PRO A 30 -7.88 3.69 -7.55
N ASP A 31 -7.46 4.29 -8.66
CA ASP A 31 -8.21 4.28 -9.92
C ASP A 31 -7.75 3.22 -10.91
N HIS A 32 -6.88 2.28 -10.47
CA HIS A 32 -6.40 1.22 -11.34
C HIS A 32 -7.59 0.39 -11.85
N PRO A 33 -7.73 0.23 -13.19
CA PRO A 33 -8.96 -0.36 -13.75
C PRO A 33 -9.15 -1.83 -13.43
N LYS A 34 -8.09 -2.57 -13.12
CA LYS A 34 -8.17 -4.01 -12.85
C LYS A 34 -8.01 -4.36 -11.39
N LEU A 35 -7.22 -3.57 -10.65
CA LEU A 35 -6.92 -3.88 -9.25
C LEU A 35 -6.72 -2.58 -8.48
N PRO A 36 -7.82 -1.92 -8.10
CA PRO A 36 -7.72 -0.71 -7.29
C PRO A 36 -7.08 -0.99 -5.93
N SER A 37 -6.25 -0.05 -5.46
CA SER A 37 -5.58 -0.20 -4.17
C SER A 37 -6.57 -0.36 -3.01
N THR A 38 -7.72 0.29 -3.08
CA THR A 38 -8.76 0.15 -2.05
C THR A 38 -9.18 -1.29 -1.84
N THR A 39 -9.40 -2.02 -2.93
CA THR A 39 -9.77 -3.45 -2.88
C THR A 39 -8.63 -4.28 -2.30
N ALA A 40 -7.40 -4.01 -2.72
CA ALA A 40 -6.23 -4.73 -2.22
C ALA A 40 -6.02 -4.49 -0.72
N PHE A 41 -6.16 -3.25 -0.24
CA PHE A 41 -6.04 -2.94 1.17
C PHE A 41 -7.07 -3.71 2.01
N ALA A 42 -8.33 -3.69 1.58
CA ALA A 42 -9.40 -4.38 2.30
C ALA A 42 -9.19 -5.89 2.33
N SER A 43 -8.74 -6.47 1.20
CA SER A 43 -8.47 -7.90 1.11
C SER A 43 -7.38 -8.32 2.09
N TRP A 44 -6.28 -7.57 2.17
CA TRP A 44 -5.19 -7.89 3.08
C TRP A 44 -5.60 -7.70 4.54
N LYS A 45 -6.39 -6.68 4.84
CA LYS A 45 -6.89 -6.49 6.21
C LYS A 45 -7.77 -7.67 6.64
N ASN A 46 -8.56 -8.21 5.74
CA ASN A 46 -9.37 -9.39 6.03
C ASN A 46 -8.52 -10.66 6.21
N ILE A 47 -7.40 -10.76 5.50
CA ILE A 47 -6.50 -11.92 5.62
C ILE A 47 -5.79 -11.91 6.97
N VAL A 48 -5.33 -10.74 7.43
CA VAL A 48 -4.58 -10.62 8.69
C VAL A 48 -5.56 -10.44 9.84
N GLY A 49 -5.93 -11.55 10.48
CA GLY A 49 -6.88 -11.51 11.59
C GLY A 49 -6.27 -11.67 12.97
N CYS A 50 -4.95 -11.85 13.08
CA CYS A 50 -4.27 -12.01 14.36
C CYS A 50 -3.65 -10.69 14.82
N ASP A 51 -4.02 -10.22 16.01
CA ASP A 51 -3.53 -8.94 16.56
C ASP A 51 -2.01 -8.91 16.76
N LYS A 52 -1.38 -10.07 16.87
CA LYS A 52 0.06 -10.17 17.08
C LYS A 52 0.85 -10.11 15.79
N VAL A 53 0.19 -10.17 14.64
CA VAL A 53 0.83 -10.02 13.34
C VAL A 53 0.57 -8.59 12.87
N LYS A 54 1.63 -7.81 12.69
CA LYS A 54 1.51 -6.41 12.26
C LYS A 54 1.31 -6.34 10.75
N LEU A 55 0.45 -5.45 10.32
CA LEU A 55 0.15 -5.23 8.90
C LEU A 55 0.65 -3.87 8.47
N TYR A 56 1.62 -3.87 7.55
CA TYR A 56 2.12 -2.65 6.91
C TYR A 56 1.77 -2.72 5.43
N PHE A 57 1.50 -1.57 4.82
CA PHE A 57 1.27 -1.51 3.39
C PHE A 57 2.47 -0.86 2.70
N GLY A 58 2.99 -1.54 1.67
CA GLY A 58 4.04 -1.01 0.82
C GLY A 58 3.41 -0.17 -0.29
N LEU A 59 3.83 1.08 -0.41
CA LEU A 59 3.30 2.03 -1.36
C LEU A 59 4.34 2.41 -2.41
N ALA A 60 3.88 2.70 -3.62
CA ALA A 60 4.75 2.94 -4.77
C ALA A 60 5.11 4.41 -4.90
N ALA A 61 6.08 4.88 -4.13
CA ALA A 61 6.58 6.24 -4.28
C ALA A 61 7.16 6.48 -5.68
N TYR A 62 7.69 5.44 -6.32
CA TYR A 62 8.29 5.57 -7.66
C TYR A 62 7.27 5.88 -8.75
N LYS A 63 5.99 5.70 -8.49
CA LYS A 63 4.92 6.03 -9.45
C LYS A 63 4.40 7.45 -9.30
N ALA A 64 4.78 8.16 -8.24
CA ALA A 64 4.31 9.52 -7.98
C ALA A 64 4.63 10.43 -9.17
N GLY A 65 3.60 11.05 -9.74
CA GLY A 65 3.74 11.94 -10.89
C GLY A 65 3.96 11.23 -12.21
N SER A 66 3.89 9.91 -12.25
CA SER A 66 4.05 9.15 -13.50
C SER A 66 2.88 9.41 -14.45
N GLU A 67 3.18 9.56 -15.74
CA GLU A 67 2.16 9.79 -16.76
C GLU A 67 1.63 8.49 -17.38
N THR A 68 2.34 7.39 -17.21
CA THR A 68 2.04 6.13 -17.91
C THR A 68 1.72 4.96 -17.00
N ASP A 69 2.21 4.96 -15.75
CA ASP A 69 1.99 3.84 -14.84
C ASP A 69 0.51 3.64 -14.52
N ASP A 70 0.11 2.40 -14.34
CA ASP A 70 -1.25 2.01 -13.99
C ASP A 70 -2.28 2.61 -14.96
N PHE A 71 -1.99 2.53 -16.26
CA PHE A 71 -2.88 3.04 -17.33
C PHE A 71 -3.08 4.55 -17.25
N GLY A 72 -2.07 5.27 -16.75
CA GLY A 72 -2.12 6.73 -16.63
C GLY A 72 -2.91 7.25 -15.45
N THR A 73 -3.27 6.40 -14.50
CA THR A 73 -4.10 6.80 -13.36
C THR A 73 -3.35 7.65 -12.33
N TRP A 74 -2.03 7.75 -12.44
CA TRP A 74 -1.22 8.67 -11.61
C TRP A 74 -1.08 10.05 -12.21
N LYS A 75 -1.44 10.19 -13.48
CA LYS A 75 -1.31 11.45 -14.21
C LYS A 75 -2.32 12.47 -13.70
N ASN A 76 -1.90 13.73 -13.57
CA ASN A 76 -2.74 14.84 -13.13
C ASN A 76 -3.29 14.67 -11.70
N HIS A 77 -2.67 13.81 -10.92
CA HIS A 77 -2.97 13.66 -9.49
C HIS A 77 -1.73 14.01 -8.67
N ASP A 78 -1.95 14.54 -7.48
CA ASP A 78 -0.88 14.92 -6.57
C ASP A 78 -1.10 14.44 -5.14
N ASP A 79 -2.14 13.64 -4.90
CA ASP A 79 -2.55 13.21 -3.58
C ASP A 79 -2.83 11.71 -3.48
N ILE A 80 -2.33 10.90 -4.43
CA ILE A 80 -2.62 9.46 -4.44
C ILE A 80 -2.02 8.77 -3.21
N LEU A 81 -0.75 9.05 -2.89
CA LEU A 81 -0.11 8.46 -1.71
C LEU A 81 -0.80 8.91 -0.42
N LYS A 82 -1.19 10.17 -0.32
CA LYS A 82 -1.95 10.68 0.81
C LYS A 82 -3.26 9.92 0.98
N THR A 83 -4.00 9.72 -0.10
CA THR A 83 -5.26 8.99 -0.10
C THR A 83 -5.04 7.54 0.37
N GLN A 84 -3.99 6.89 -0.11
CA GLN A 84 -3.67 5.52 0.28
C GLN A 84 -3.31 5.40 1.76
N VAL A 85 -2.56 6.35 2.29
CA VAL A 85 -2.25 6.38 3.72
C VAL A 85 -3.53 6.55 4.55
N GLU A 86 -4.41 7.45 4.13
CA GLU A 86 -5.67 7.65 4.82
C GLU A 86 -6.54 6.39 4.81
N GLN A 87 -6.61 5.71 3.67
CA GLN A 87 -7.36 4.46 3.55
C GLN A 87 -6.80 3.36 4.45
N GLY A 88 -5.47 3.19 4.46
CA GLY A 88 -4.82 2.20 5.30
C GLY A 88 -5.06 2.47 6.78
N ARG A 89 -5.00 3.72 7.19
CA ARG A 89 -5.28 4.12 8.58
C ARG A 89 -6.74 3.84 8.95
N HIS A 90 -7.65 4.12 8.04
CA HIS A 90 -9.07 3.84 8.26
C HIS A 90 -9.33 2.35 8.47
N LEU A 91 -8.61 1.50 7.77
CA LEU A 91 -8.70 0.04 7.91
C LEU A 91 -7.96 -0.48 9.14
N GLY A 92 -7.18 0.35 9.81
CA GLY A 92 -6.48 -0.05 11.03
C GLY A 92 -5.17 -0.77 10.80
N CYS A 93 -4.46 -0.47 9.70
CA CYS A 93 -3.12 -1.01 9.49
C CYS A 93 -2.13 -0.41 10.50
N ASP A 94 -0.98 -1.07 10.66
CA ASP A 94 0.03 -0.66 11.64
C ASP A 94 1.02 0.36 11.09
N GLY A 95 1.14 0.49 9.78
CA GLY A 95 2.04 1.49 9.19
C GLY A 95 2.21 1.30 7.70
N PHE A 96 3.17 2.04 7.14
CA PHE A 96 3.43 2.08 5.70
C PHE A 96 4.93 2.04 5.43
N MET A 97 5.30 1.48 4.27
CA MET A 97 6.66 1.53 3.74
C MET A 97 6.61 2.11 2.34
N PHE A 98 7.40 3.15 2.09
CA PHE A 98 7.43 3.81 0.78
C PHE A 98 8.59 3.30 -0.06
N PHE A 99 8.31 2.84 -1.26
CA PHE A 99 9.31 2.29 -2.19
C PHE A 99 9.46 3.21 -3.39
N SER A 100 10.60 3.88 -3.48
CA SER A 100 11.57 4.00 -2.38
C SER A 100 11.69 5.46 -1.98
N PHE A 101 12.35 5.71 -0.88
CA PHE A 101 12.58 7.07 -0.40
C PHE A 101 13.33 7.92 -1.43
N GLU A 102 14.24 7.30 -2.20
CA GLU A 102 14.96 7.98 -3.28
C GLU A 102 14.04 8.52 -4.38
N ASP A 103 12.91 7.87 -4.60
CA ASP A 103 11.97 8.31 -5.64
C ASP A 103 11.29 9.63 -5.28
N PHE A 104 11.23 9.99 -4.01
CA PHE A 104 10.70 11.29 -3.60
C PHE A 104 11.61 12.45 -3.98
N LYS A 105 12.86 12.19 -4.35
CA LYS A 105 13.78 13.22 -4.82
C LYS A 105 13.49 13.65 -6.25
N LYS A 106 12.70 12.88 -7.00
CA LYS A 106 12.35 13.23 -8.37
C LYS A 106 11.43 14.45 -8.38
N PRO A 107 11.67 15.43 -9.26
CA PRO A 107 10.80 16.62 -9.33
C PRO A 107 9.32 16.28 -9.53
N ARG A 108 9.01 15.25 -10.32
CA ARG A 108 7.63 14.85 -10.60
C ARG A 108 6.89 14.35 -9.34
N ALA A 109 7.62 13.95 -8.30
CA ALA A 109 7.04 13.44 -7.06
C ALA A 109 6.83 14.52 -6.00
N SER A 110 7.22 15.77 -6.25
CA SER A 110 7.29 16.79 -5.20
C SER A 110 5.91 17.09 -4.59
N LEU A 111 4.86 17.17 -5.38
CA LEU A 111 3.51 17.44 -4.86
C LEU A 111 2.96 16.27 -4.05
N GLU A 112 3.17 15.04 -4.54
CA GLU A 112 2.78 13.85 -3.80
C GLU A 112 3.50 13.77 -2.46
N LEU A 113 4.81 14.02 -2.46
CA LEU A 113 5.59 14.04 -1.22
C LEU A 113 5.08 15.10 -0.25
N GLN A 114 4.83 16.32 -0.75
CA GLN A 114 4.34 17.42 0.08
C GLN A 114 3.01 17.06 0.74
N ASN A 115 2.09 16.48 -0.03
CA ASN A 115 0.76 16.14 0.47
C ASN A 115 0.80 14.98 1.46
N VAL A 116 1.60 13.95 1.21
CA VAL A 116 1.68 12.82 2.14
C VAL A 116 2.41 13.22 3.43
N LYS A 117 3.43 14.07 3.35
CA LYS A 117 4.12 14.57 4.55
C LYS A 117 3.19 15.33 5.48
N ALA A 118 2.21 16.03 4.92
CA ALA A 118 1.27 16.80 5.72
C ALA A 118 0.46 15.95 6.70
N ILE A 119 0.27 14.67 6.41
CA ILE A 119 -0.53 13.76 7.24
C ILE A 119 0.31 12.72 7.99
N LEU A 120 1.62 12.70 7.82
CA LEU A 120 2.49 11.72 8.50
C LEU A 120 2.90 12.16 9.90
N ASN A 121 2.67 13.37 10.26
CA ASN A 121 3.00 13.90 11.59
C ASN A 121 1.87 13.74 12.58
#